data_f7cbdbf8b5af39305dab0423c85b1b33
#
_entry.id   f7cbdbf8b5af39305dab0423c85b1b33
#
_cell.length_a   1.000
_cell.length_b   1.000
_cell.length_c   1.000
_cell.angle_alpha   90.00
_cell.angle_beta   90.00
_cell.angle_gamma   90.00
#
_symmetry.space_group_name_H-M   'P 1'
#
loop_
_entity.id
_entity.type
_entity.pdbx_description
1 polymer ?
#
loop_
_entity_poly.entity_id
_entity_poly.type
_entity_poly.pdbx_seq_one_letter_code
_entity_poly.pdbx_strand_id
1 'polypeptide(L)'
;MNSDANVDLTEIAKFEAIASRWWDMEGEFKPLHQINPVRLDWIIDKSGGLFGKHILDIGCGGGILSESMARRGARVTGIDMGKEPLGVARLHALEQGVELQYQQMTAEEHAGQAPGQYDVVTCMEMLEHVPDPASVLRAIATLVRPGGRVFVSTINRNPKAYLMMILGAEYLMKMVPKGTHDHKKFITPAELCRMGEAAGLLVRDMSGVHYSPLTGQFKLGKNVDVNYMVEFIRPEQG
;
A
#
# COMPACT_ATOMS: atom_id res chain seq x y z
N MET A 1 0.74 -21.62 13.29
CA MET A 1 0.21 -20.27 12.92
C MET A 1 -0.99 -20.02 13.80
N ASN A 2 -1.00 -18.92 14.56
CA ASN A 2 -2.15 -18.57 15.41
C ASN A 2 -3.37 -18.32 14.50
N SER A 3 -4.50 -18.97 14.83
CA SER A 3 -5.78 -18.79 14.13
C SER A 3 -6.38 -17.39 14.26
N ASP A 4 -5.73 -16.49 14.99
CA ASP A 4 -6.17 -15.12 15.30
C ASP A 4 -5.42 -14.04 14.49
N ALA A 5 -4.55 -14.42 13.55
CA ALA A 5 -3.85 -13.44 12.71
C ALA A 5 -4.82 -12.82 11.70
N ASN A 6 -4.76 -11.49 11.54
CA ASN A 6 -5.58 -10.73 10.56
C ASN A 6 -5.06 -10.95 9.13
N VAL A 7 -5.20 -12.19 8.64
CA VAL A 7 -4.58 -12.66 7.39
C VAL A 7 -5.58 -13.50 6.60
N ASP A 8 -5.73 -13.23 5.31
CA ASP A 8 -6.45 -14.07 4.35
C ASP A 8 -5.43 -14.91 3.56
N LEU A 9 -5.27 -16.19 3.93
CA LEU A 9 -4.30 -17.09 3.30
C LEU A 9 -4.60 -17.33 1.82
N THR A 10 -5.85 -17.20 1.39
CA THR A 10 -6.23 -17.34 -0.02
C THR A 10 -5.73 -16.16 -0.83
N GLU A 11 -5.82 -14.94 -0.27
CA GLU A 11 -5.27 -13.74 -0.90
C GLU A 11 -3.74 -13.84 -1.02
N ILE A 12 -3.05 -14.23 0.06
CA ILE A 12 -1.59 -14.42 0.03
C ILE A 12 -1.19 -15.39 -1.07
N ALA A 13 -1.83 -16.56 -1.15
CA ALA A 13 -1.52 -17.59 -2.13
C ALA A 13 -1.66 -17.09 -3.60
N LYS A 14 -2.60 -16.17 -3.87
CA LYS A 14 -2.73 -15.56 -5.20
C LYS A 14 -1.49 -14.76 -5.59
N PHE A 15 -0.98 -13.92 -4.68
CA PHE A 15 0.22 -13.11 -4.91
C PHE A 15 1.49 -13.96 -4.98
N GLU A 16 1.59 -15.01 -4.15
CA GLU A 16 2.72 -15.95 -4.19
C GLU A 16 2.82 -16.66 -5.54
N ALA A 17 1.69 -17.07 -6.11
CA ALA A 17 1.65 -17.78 -7.39
C ALA A 17 2.23 -16.98 -8.58
N ILE A 18 2.22 -15.66 -8.50
CA ILE A 18 2.68 -14.77 -9.58
C ILE A 18 3.89 -13.91 -9.17
N ALA A 19 4.46 -14.14 -7.99
CA ALA A 19 5.52 -13.32 -7.41
C ALA A 19 6.76 -13.17 -8.31
N SER A 20 7.16 -14.23 -9.03
CA SER A 20 8.32 -14.21 -9.93
C SER A 20 8.25 -13.16 -11.04
N ARG A 21 7.04 -12.65 -11.34
CA ARG A 21 6.80 -11.63 -12.39
C ARG A 21 6.59 -10.22 -11.83
N TRP A 22 6.89 -10.00 -10.54
CA TRP A 22 6.64 -8.72 -9.86
C TRP A 22 7.31 -7.53 -10.54
N TRP A 23 8.51 -7.75 -11.07
CA TRP A 23 9.30 -6.71 -11.76
C TRP A 23 9.21 -6.78 -13.29
N ASP A 24 8.34 -7.64 -13.84
CA ASP A 24 8.02 -7.64 -15.27
C ASP A 24 7.15 -6.43 -15.60
N MET A 25 7.75 -5.45 -16.30
CA MET A 25 7.08 -4.19 -16.68
C MET A 25 5.92 -4.39 -17.66
N GLU A 26 5.79 -5.55 -18.29
CA GLU A 26 4.69 -5.91 -19.17
C GLU A 26 3.77 -6.99 -18.56
N GLY A 27 4.09 -7.43 -17.33
CA GLY A 27 3.35 -8.44 -16.57
C GLY A 27 2.13 -7.89 -15.81
N GLU A 28 1.58 -8.73 -14.94
CA GLU A 28 0.38 -8.43 -14.13
C GLU A 28 0.56 -7.22 -13.22
N PHE A 29 1.79 -6.93 -12.81
CA PHE A 29 2.12 -5.81 -11.92
C PHE A 29 2.45 -4.50 -12.65
N LYS A 30 2.33 -4.47 -14.01
CA LYS A 30 2.52 -3.25 -14.80
C LYS A 30 1.75 -2.03 -14.25
N PRO A 31 0.48 -2.14 -13.83
CA PRO A 31 -0.24 -1.00 -13.26
C PRO A 31 0.43 -0.44 -11.99
N LEU A 32 1.03 -1.31 -11.14
CA LEU A 32 1.74 -0.87 -9.95
C LEU A 32 3.02 -0.09 -10.30
N HIS A 33 3.74 -0.52 -11.33
CA HIS A 33 4.89 0.24 -11.85
C HIS A 33 4.49 1.59 -12.41
N GLN A 34 3.38 1.66 -13.15
CA GLN A 34 2.88 2.89 -13.75
C GLN A 34 2.36 3.90 -12.72
N ILE A 35 1.71 3.44 -11.65
CA ILE A 35 1.17 4.32 -10.59
C ILE A 35 2.25 4.75 -9.59
N ASN A 36 3.31 3.98 -9.43
CA ASN A 36 4.32 4.18 -8.39
C ASN A 36 4.96 5.59 -8.41
N PRO A 37 5.34 6.18 -9.56
CA PRO A 37 5.87 7.55 -9.57
C PRO A 37 4.90 8.57 -8.97
N VAL A 38 3.62 8.45 -9.26
CA VAL A 38 2.58 9.37 -8.78
C VAL A 38 2.39 9.25 -7.26
N ARG A 39 2.42 8.01 -6.73
CA ARG A 39 2.38 7.74 -5.29
C ARG A 39 3.60 8.31 -4.59
N LEU A 40 4.77 8.00 -5.11
CA LEU A 40 6.06 8.43 -4.55
C LEU A 40 6.16 9.96 -4.49
N ASP A 41 5.81 10.66 -5.57
CA ASP A 41 5.88 12.12 -5.63
C ASP A 41 4.93 12.76 -4.61
N TRP A 42 3.72 12.21 -4.45
CA TRP A 42 2.78 12.68 -3.45
C TRP A 42 3.28 12.46 -2.01
N ILE A 43 3.85 11.28 -1.72
CA ILE A 43 4.45 10.97 -0.42
C ILE A 43 5.62 11.92 -0.13
N ILE A 44 6.49 12.18 -1.12
CA ILE A 44 7.62 13.10 -0.99
C ILE A 44 7.13 14.52 -0.67
N ASP A 45 6.17 15.02 -1.45
CA ASP A 45 5.60 16.37 -1.27
C ASP A 45 5.01 16.53 0.13
N LYS A 46 4.10 15.64 0.51
CA LYS A 46 3.42 15.69 1.80
C LYS A 46 4.35 15.46 2.99
N SER A 47 5.40 14.68 2.81
CA SER A 47 6.40 14.41 3.86
C SER A 47 7.48 15.49 3.96
N GLY A 48 7.56 16.43 3.02
CA GLY A 48 8.66 17.39 2.95
C GLY A 48 10.02 16.73 2.68
N GLY A 49 10.04 15.75 1.77
CA GLY A 49 11.20 14.91 1.44
C GLY A 49 11.27 13.63 2.27
N LEU A 50 12.11 12.67 1.81
CA LEU A 50 12.26 11.36 2.46
C LEU A 50 13.66 11.11 3.03
N PHE A 51 14.63 11.93 2.69
CA PHE A 51 16.02 11.72 3.08
C PHE A 51 16.17 11.60 4.62
N GLY A 52 16.81 10.52 5.05
CA GLY A 52 17.08 10.23 6.46
C GLY A 52 15.89 9.76 7.28
N LYS A 53 14.66 9.77 6.72
CA LYS A 53 13.45 9.33 7.43
C LYS A 53 13.39 7.81 7.57
N HIS A 54 12.87 7.38 8.71
CA HIS A 54 12.51 5.99 8.94
C HIS A 54 11.10 5.74 8.38
N ILE A 55 10.99 4.85 7.41
CA ILE A 55 9.74 4.57 6.71
C ILE A 55 9.38 3.09 6.83
N LEU A 56 8.13 2.81 7.15
CA LEU A 56 7.55 1.48 7.10
C LEU A 56 6.61 1.38 5.90
N ASP A 57 6.79 0.35 5.07
CA ASP A 57 5.90 0.02 3.96
C ASP A 57 5.17 -1.28 4.27
N ILE A 58 3.87 -1.19 4.57
CA ILE A 58 3.01 -2.31 4.99
C ILE A 58 2.31 -2.88 3.77
N GLY A 59 2.40 -4.21 3.58
CA GLY A 59 1.95 -4.87 2.36
C GLY A 59 2.87 -4.52 1.19
N CYS A 60 4.19 -4.53 1.42
CA CYS A 60 5.17 -4.05 0.44
C CYS A 60 5.29 -4.94 -0.81
N GLY A 61 4.76 -6.17 -0.78
CA GLY A 61 4.82 -7.13 -1.87
C GLY A 61 6.24 -7.34 -2.37
N GLY A 62 6.46 -7.22 -3.69
CA GLY A 62 7.78 -7.31 -4.32
C GLY A 62 8.64 -6.06 -4.24
N GLY A 63 8.28 -5.04 -3.44
CA GLY A 63 9.17 -3.95 -3.04
C GLY A 63 9.19 -2.71 -3.94
N ILE A 64 8.29 -2.56 -4.91
CA ILE A 64 8.32 -1.44 -5.89
C ILE A 64 8.37 -0.07 -5.21
N LEU A 65 7.47 0.19 -4.25
CA LEU A 65 7.43 1.48 -3.54
C LEU A 65 8.56 1.56 -2.51
N SER A 66 8.82 0.49 -1.77
CA SER A 66 9.89 0.41 -0.77
C SER A 66 11.24 0.79 -1.36
N GLU A 67 11.64 0.19 -2.49
CA GLU A 67 12.90 0.54 -3.16
C GLU A 67 12.91 1.97 -3.67
N SER A 68 11.77 2.44 -4.20
CA SER A 68 11.66 3.81 -4.70
C SER A 68 11.87 4.83 -3.59
N MET A 69 11.37 4.57 -2.38
CA MET A 69 11.59 5.42 -1.20
C MET A 69 13.04 5.32 -0.69
N ALA A 70 13.62 4.13 -0.68
CA ALA A 70 15.02 3.93 -0.27
C ALA A 70 15.99 4.67 -1.21
N ARG A 71 15.76 4.64 -2.54
CA ARG A 71 16.52 5.42 -3.53
C ARG A 71 16.44 6.94 -3.32
N ARG A 72 15.45 7.42 -2.57
CA ARG A 72 15.32 8.84 -2.16
C ARG A 72 15.98 9.14 -0.81
N GLY A 73 16.80 8.20 -0.32
CA GLY A 73 17.59 8.34 0.91
C GLY A 73 16.83 8.03 2.20
N ALA A 74 15.67 7.41 2.12
CA ALA A 74 14.95 6.92 3.30
C ALA A 74 15.58 5.63 3.84
N ARG A 75 15.42 5.38 5.15
CA ARG A 75 15.67 4.09 5.79
C ARG A 75 14.37 3.31 5.80
N VAL A 76 14.23 2.36 4.89
CA VAL A 76 12.96 1.68 4.66
C VAL A 76 12.96 0.28 5.27
N THR A 77 11.88 -0.04 5.97
CA THR A 77 11.47 -1.40 6.32
C THR A 77 10.20 -1.74 5.56
N GLY A 78 10.21 -2.80 4.76
CA GLY A 78 9.03 -3.36 4.11
C GLY A 78 8.56 -4.58 4.87
N ILE A 79 7.25 -4.69 5.13
CA ILE A 79 6.65 -5.89 5.70
C ILE A 79 5.55 -6.44 4.81
N ASP A 80 5.47 -7.75 4.71
CA ASP A 80 4.44 -8.47 3.96
C ASP A 80 4.27 -9.88 4.54
N MET A 81 3.15 -10.53 4.28
CA MET A 81 2.93 -11.92 4.67
C MET A 81 3.35 -12.93 3.59
N GLY A 82 3.43 -12.50 2.33
CA GLY A 82 3.85 -13.33 1.20
C GLY A 82 5.36 -13.60 1.22
N LYS A 83 5.75 -14.85 1.41
CA LYS A 83 7.16 -15.26 1.42
C LYS A 83 7.83 -15.08 0.05
N GLU A 84 7.13 -15.50 -1.02
CA GLU A 84 7.65 -15.42 -2.39
C GLU A 84 7.79 -13.96 -2.87
N PRO A 85 6.79 -13.04 -2.69
CA PRO A 85 6.97 -11.61 -2.97
C PRO A 85 8.18 -11.00 -2.25
N LEU A 86 8.33 -11.29 -0.94
CA LEU A 86 9.49 -10.82 -0.18
C LEU A 86 10.83 -11.40 -0.67
N GLY A 87 10.83 -12.63 -1.14
CA GLY A 87 12.00 -13.26 -1.78
C GLY A 87 12.42 -12.48 -3.03
N VAL A 88 11.46 -12.16 -3.89
CA VAL A 88 11.68 -11.35 -5.09
C VAL A 88 12.14 -9.93 -4.74
N ALA A 89 11.51 -9.30 -3.73
CA ALA A 89 11.89 -7.97 -3.27
C ALA A 89 13.35 -7.91 -2.79
N ARG A 90 13.78 -8.88 -1.98
CA ARG A 90 15.18 -8.96 -1.49
C ARG A 90 16.17 -9.16 -2.63
N LEU A 91 15.85 -10.06 -3.57
CA LEU A 91 16.71 -10.33 -4.71
C LEU A 91 16.86 -9.10 -5.60
N HIS A 92 15.76 -8.45 -5.96
CA HIS A 92 15.80 -7.26 -6.81
C HIS A 92 16.55 -6.10 -6.13
N ALA A 93 16.29 -5.84 -4.84
CA ALA A 93 17.02 -4.82 -4.10
C ALA A 93 18.53 -5.07 -4.08
N LEU A 94 18.95 -6.34 -3.87
CA LEU A 94 20.35 -6.75 -3.92
C LEU A 94 20.96 -6.51 -5.30
N GLU A 95 20.30 -6.95 -6.37
CA GLU A 95 20.76 -6.76 -7.76
C GLU A 95 20.88 -5.28 -8.13
N GLN A 96 20.01 -4.44 -7.57
CA GLN A 96 19.98 -3.01 -7.82
C GLN A 96 20.88 -2.20 -6.86
N GLY A 97 21.51 -2.84 -5.88
CA GLY A 97 22.34 -2.16 -4.87
C GLY A 97 21.57 -1.21 -3.98
N VAL A 98 20.32 -1.52 -3.68
CA VAL A 98 19.44 -0.72 -2.79
C VAL A 98 19.43 -1.34 -1.41
N GLU A 99 19.80 -0.56 -0.40
CA GLU A 99 19.82 -1.01 1.00
C GLU A 99 18.47 -0.71 1.67
N LEU A 100 17.77 -1.77 2.07
CA LEU A 100 16.55 -1.70 2.89
C LEU A 100 16.31 -3.06 3.55
N GLN A 101 15.32 -3.11 4.47
CA GLN A 101 14.99 -4.33 5.18
C GLN A 101 13.61 -4.84 4.76
N TYR A 102 13.48 -6.18 4.62
CA TYR A 102 12.21 -6.84 4.39
C TYR A 102 11.96 -7.90 5.47
N GLN A 103 10.75 -7.90 6.05
CA GLN A 103 10.38 -8.82 7.13
C GLN A 103 9.01 -9.47 6.83
N GLN A 104 8.90 -10.77 7.11
CA GLN A 104 7.64 -11.50 6.97
C GLN A 104 6.88 -11.45 8.28
N MET A 105 5.92 -10.51 8.36
CA MET A 105 5.08 -10.32 9.54
C MET A 105 3.87 -9.46 9.24
N THR A 106 2.86 -9.49 10.09
CA THR A 106 1.70 -8.59 10.04
C THR A 106 2.03 -7.21 10.62
N ALA A 107 1.19 -6.23 10.31
CA ALA A 107 1.28 -4.89 10.90
C ALA A 107 1.11 -4.94 12.42
N GLU A 108 0.19 -5.79 12.89
CA GLU A 108 -0.11 -5.97 14.31
C GLU A 108 1.07 -6.57 15.09
N GLU A 109 1.72 -7.59 14.54
CA GLU A 109 2.94 -8.17 15.13
C GLU A 109 4.06 -7.13 15.21
N HIS A 110 4.24 -6.35 14.14
CA HIS A 110 5.25 -5.29 14.10
C HIS A 110 4.95 -4.16 15.08
N ALA A 111 3.68 -3.80 15.26
CA ALA A 111 3.26 -2.79 16.23
C ALA A 111 3.64 -3.15 17.67
N GLY A 112 3.67 -4.44 18.00
CA GLY A 112 4.16 -4.92 19.29
C GLY A 112 5.68 -4.78 19.49
N GLN A 113 6.45 -4.66 18.39
CA GLN A 113 7.92 -4.63 18.42
C GLN A 113 8.51 -3.23 18.25
N ALA A 114 7.86 -2.35 17.50
CA ALA A 114 8.42 -1.09 17.02
C ALA A 114 7.47 0.12 17.20
N PRO A 115 6.83 0.32 18.37
CA PRO A 115 5.88 1.41 18.55
C PRO A 115 6.56 2.78 18.42
N GLY A 116 5.95 3.68 17.63
CA GLY A 116 6.39 5.07 17.48
C GLY A 116 7.75 5.26 16.79
N GLN A 117 8.21 4.27 16.02
CA GLN A 117 9.55 4.33 15.41
C GLN A 117 9.60 4.98 14.02
N TYR A 118 8.47 5.13 13.36
CA TYR A 118 8.45 5.55 11.96
C TYR A 118 8.00 7.00 11.77
N ASP A 119 8.76 7.75 10.98
CA ASP A 119 8.41 9.10 10.54
C ASP A 119 7.24 9.06 9.55
N VAL A 120 7.23 8.02 8.71
CA VAL A 120 6.23 7.78 7.67
C VAL A 120 5.85 6.32 7.64
N VAL A 121 4.56 6.03 7.51
CA VAL A 121 4.03 4.69 7.25
C VAL A 121 3.23 4.72 5.95
N THR A 122 3.50 3.78 5.05
CA THR A 122 2.74 3.56 3.82
C THR A 122 1.99 2.24 3.89
N CYS A 123 0.77 2.19 3.34
CA CYS A 123 -0.04 0.99 3.21
C CYS A 123 -0.88 1.14 1.93
N MET A 124 -0.33 0.65 0.81
CA MET A 124 -0.88 0.90 -0.53
C MET A 124 -1.50 -0.36 -1.11
N GLU A 125 -2.80 -0.31 -1.47
CA GLU A 125 -3.55 -1.42 -2.07
C GLU A 125 -3.47 -2.72 -1.25
N MET A 126 -3.56 -2.63 0.07
CA MET A 126 -3.43 -3.80 0.96
C MET A 126 -4.68 -4.00 1.84
N LEU A 127 -5.35 -2.93 2.24
CA LEU A 127 -6.46 -3.01 3.21
C LEU A 127 -7.65 -3.83 2.70
N GLU A 128 -7.89 -3.89 1.40
CA GLU A 128 -8.92 -4.72 0.78
C GLU A 128 -8.61 -6.22 0.79
N HIS A 129 -7.39 -6.61 1.15
CA HIS A 129 -6.93 -8.01 1.18
C HIS A 129 -6.89 -8.62 2.58
N VAL A 130 -7.25 -7.87 3.62
CA VAL A 130 -7.25 -8.34 5.01
C VAL A 130 -8.68 -8.47 5.56
N PRO A 131 -8.91 -9.39 6.51
CA PRO A 131 -10.22 -9.55 7.16
C PRO A 131 -10.69 -8.34 7.97
N ASP A 132 -9.78 -7.66 8.71
CA ASP A 132 -10.06 -6.48 9.54
C ASP A 132 -9.11 -5.33 9.20
N PRO A 133 -9.46 -4.46 8.23
CA PRO A 133 -8.65 -3.29 7.90
C PRO A 133 -8.56 -2.28 9.05
N ALA A 134 -9.53 -2.23 9.96
CA ALA A 134 -9.47 -1.35 11.13
C ALA A 134 -8.39 -1.79 12.12
N SER A 135 -8.11 -3.10 12.23
CA SER A 135 -6.99 -3.63 13.01
C SER A 135 -5.65 -3.13 12.47
N VAL A 136 -5.46 -3.18 11.15
CA VAL A 136 -4.25 -2.65 10.49
C VAL A 136 -4.08 -1.16 10.77
N LEU A 137 -5.15 -0.36 10.69
CA LEU A 137 -5.06 1.09 10.99
C LEU A 137 -4.70 1.37 12.46
N ARG A 138 -5.18 0.57 13.42
CA ARG A 138 -4.74 0.64 14.82
C ARG A 138 -3.25 0.33 14.97
N ALA A 139 -2.77 -0.70 14.28
CA ALA A 139 -1.35 -1.05 14.24
C ALA A 139 -0.51 0.09 13.63
N ILE A 140 -0.95 0.66 12.51
CA ILE A 140 -0.32 1.83 11.87
C ILE A 140 -0.23 3.01 12.84
N ALA A 141 -1.31 3.34 13.56
CA ALA A 141 -1.33 4.41 14.54
C ALA A 141 -0.34 4.17 15.71
N THR A 142 -0.10 2.91 16.06
CA THR A 142 0.91 2.54 17.05
C THR A 142 2.34 2.70 16.51
N LEU A 143 2.58 2.31 15.25
CA LEU A 143 3.89 2.27 14.61
C LEU A 143 4.42 3.66 14.24
N VAL A 144 3.55 4.54 13.74
CA VAL A 144 3.94 5.89 13.38
C VAL A 144 4.18 6.73 14.64
N ARG A 145 5.25 7.54 14.66
CA ARG A 145 5.54 8.44 15.80
C ARG A 145 4.52 9.59 15.90
N PRO A 146 4.36 10.22 17.07
CA PRO A 146 3.64 11.50 17.16
C PRO A 146 4.17 12.52 16.14
N GLY A 147 3.29 13.23 15.46
CA GLY A 147 3.61 14.12 14.34
C GLY A 147 4.00 13.41 13.04
N GLY A 148 4.11 12.08 13.04
CA GLY A 148 4.42 11.29 11.84
C GLY A 148 3.24 11.18 10.88
N ARG A 149 3.52 10.81 9.63
CA ARG A 149 2.55 10.77 8.53
C ARG A 149 2.23 9.36 8.10
N VAL A 150 1.02 9.16 7.66
CA VAL A 150 0.53 7.87 7.17
C VAL A 150 -0.13 8.07 5.83
N PHE A 151 0.24 7.24 4.86
CA PHE A 151 -0.32 7.24 3.51
C PHE A 151 -0.96 5.89 3.23
N VAL A 152 -2.23 5.92 2.88
CA VAL A 152 -3.02 4.72 2.59
C VAL A 152 -3.69 4.86 1.24
N SER A 153 -3.71 3.81 0.44
CA SER A 153 -4.53 3.75 -0.77
C SER A 153 -5.36 2.48 -0.83
N THR A 154 -6.52 2.59 -1.46
CA THR A 154 -7.40 1.45 -1.73
C THR A 154 -8.42 1.81 -2.82
N ILE A 155 -9.27 0.85 -3.18
CA ILE A 155 -10.32 0.98 -4.18
C ILE A 155 -11.65 1.34 -3.51
N ASN A 156 -12.36 2.32 -4.09
CA ASN A 156 -13.65 2.75 -3.58
C ASN A 156 -14.74 1.72 -3.87
N ARG A 157 -15.62 1.47 -2.90
CA ARG A 157 -16.75 0.56 -3.02
C ARG A 157 -17.96 1.25 -3.66
N ASN A 158 -18.01 1.30 -4.99
CA ASN A 158 -19.16 1.75 -5.75
C ASN A 158 -19.26 1.05 -7.12
N PRO A 159 -20.42 1.13 -7.81
CA PRO A 159 -20.61 0.45 -9.11
C PRO A 159 -19.63 0.92 -10.20
N LYS A 160 -19.23 2.19 -10.17
CA LYS A 160 -18.27 2.76 -11.14
C LYS A 160 -16.90 2.14 -10.95
N ALA A 161 -16.39 2.07 -9.70
CA ALA A 161 -15.11 1.44 -9.40
C ALA A 161 -15.12 -0.04 -9.80
N TYR A 162 -16.19 -0.76 -9.47
CA TYR A 162 -16.34 -2.16 -9.86
C TYR A 162 -16.28 -2.34 -11.39
N LEU A 163 -17.06 -1.54 -12.14
CA LEU A 163 -17.05 -1.59 -13.59
C LEU A 163 -15.68 -1.25 -14.18
N MET A 164 -15.03 -0.21 -13.65
CA MET A 164 -13.69 0.21 -14.11
C MET A 164 -12.62 -0.84 -13.80
N MET A 165 -12.71 -1.53 -12.66
CA MET A 165 -11.82 -2.62 -12.32
C MET A 165 -12.02 -3.82 -13.23
N ILE A 166 -13.28 -4.19 -13.57
CA ILE A 166 -13.57 -5.25 -14.54
C ILE A 166 -13.05 -4.86 -15.93
N LEU A 167 -13.38 -3.64 -16.42
CA LEU A 167 -12.92 -3.16 -17.72
C LEU A 167 -11.39 -3.03 -17.74
N GLY A 168 -10.79 -2.54 -16.66
CA GLY A 168 -9.33 -2.46 -16.49
C GLY A 168 -8.69 -3.85 -16.51
N ALA A 169 -9.27 -4.82 -15.81
CA ALA A 169 -8.81 -6.21 -15.82
C ALA A 169 -8.97 -6.87 -17.20
N GLU A 170 -10.05 -6.56 -17.95
CA GLU A 170 -10.28 -7.12 -19.29
C GLU A 170 -9.45 -6.43 -20.39
N TYR A 171 -9.21 -5.09 -20.28
CA TYR A 171 -8.53 -4.30 -21.32
C TYR A 171 -7.04 -4.07 -21.06
N LEU A 172 -6.63 -3.88 -19.80
CA LEU A 172 -5.22 -3.67 -19.42
C LEU A 172 -4.51 -4.94 -18.97
N MET A 173 -5.28 -5.86 -18.39
CA MET A 173 -4.74 -7.05 -17.78
C MET A 173 -5.42 -8.29 -18.36
N LYS A 174 -5.27 -8.62 -19.63
CA LYS A 174 -5.62 -9.98 -20.14
C LYS A 174 -5.13 -11.15 -19.26
N MET A 175 -4.73 -10.87 -18.03
CA MET A 175 -3.91 -11.66 -17.13
C MET A 175 -4.45 -11.88 -15.72
N VAL A 176 -5.58 -11.28 -15.30
CA VAL A 176 -6.17 -11.60 -14.00
C VAL A 176 -7.30 -12.60 -14.16
N PRO A 177 -7.27 -13.75 -13.46
CA PRO A 177 -8.38 -14.71 -13.49
C PRO A 177 -9.69 -14.04 -13.09
N LYS A 178 -10.77 -14.35 -13.80
CA LYS A 178 -12.13 -13.87 -13.48
C LYS A 178 -12.46 -14.20 -12.03
N GLY A 179 -12.92 -13.20 -11.26
CA GLY A 179 -13.32 -13.37 -9.86
C GLY A 179 -12.26 -13.00 -8.80
N THR A 180 -11.21 -12.30 -9.18
CA THR A 180 -10.13 -11.91 -8.25
C THR A 180 -10.52 -10.80 -7.27
N HIS A 181 -11.55 -9.99 -7.58
CA HIS A 181 -11.97 -8.87 -6.72
C HIS A 181 -13.36 -9.09 -6.15
N ASP A 182 -13.45 -9.30 -4.85
CA ASP A 182 -14.72 -9.26 -4.13
C ASP A 182 -15.06 -7.79 -3.83
N HIS A 183 -16.07 -7.25 -4.53
CA HIS A 183 -16.57 -5.88 -4.34
C HIS A 183 -16.91 -5.55 -2.87
N LYS A 184 -17.24 -6.55 -2.06
CA LYS A 184 -17.55 -6.38 -0.64
C LYS A 184 -16.31 -5.97 0.18
N LYS A 185 -15.12 -6.27 -0.30
CA LYS A 185 -13.84 -5.94 0.34
C LYS A 185 -13.36 -4.52 0.03
N PHE A 186 -13.94 -3.84 -0.95
CA PHE A 186 -13.60 -2.45 -1.27
C PHE A 186 -14.05 -1.51 -0.14
N ILE A 187 -13.32 -0.43 0.08
CA ILE A 187 -13.48 0.47 1.21
C ILE A 187 -13.86 1.87 0.69
N THR A 188 -14.97 2.43 1.17
CA THR A 188 -15.32 3.82 0.79
C THR A 188 -14.42 4.83 1.50
N PRO A 189 -14.18 6.02 0.90
CA PRO A 189 -13.41 7.08 1.56
C PRO A 189 -13.90 7.42 2.97
N ALA A 190 -15.22 7.47 3.16
CA ALA A 190 -15.81 7.76 4.47
C ALA A 190 -15.57 6.64 5.50
N GLU A 191 -15.53 5.37 5.08
CA GLU A 191 -15.20 4.25 5.97
C GLU A 191 -13.71 4.30 6.35
N LEU A 192 -12.82 4.53 5.39
CA LEU A 192 -11.39 4.62 5.66
C LEU A 192 -11.07 5.77 6.62
N CYS A 193 -11.65 6.95 6.40
CA CYS A 193 -11.48 8.08 7.31
C CYS A 193 -11.97 7.77 8.72
N ARG A 194 -13.17 7.20 8.87
CA ARG A 194 -13.70 6.82 10.19
C ARG A 194 -12.83 5.77 10.91
N MET A 195 -12.32 4.78 10.18
CA MET A 195 -11.42 3.78 10.77
C MET A 195 -10.09 4.42 11.21
N GLY A 196 -9.53 5.33 10.41
CA GLY A 196 -8.32 6.07 10.77
C GLY A 196 -8.54 6.96 12.01
N GLU A 197 -9.63 7.72 12.05
CA GLU A 197 -9.99 8.57 13.18
C GLU A 197 -10.24 7.75 14.46
N ALA A 198 -10.92 6.60 14.34
CA ALA A 198 -11.12 5.69 15.46
C ALA A 198 -9.80 5.08 15.99
N ALA A 199 -8.78 4.98 15.14
CA ALA A 199 -7.42 4.59 15.51
C ALA A 199 -6.58 5.74 16.11
N GLY A 200 -7.12 6.97 16.18
CA GLY A 200 -6.43 8.15 16.69
C GLY A 200 -5.59 8.90 15.66
N LEU A 201 -5.80 8.64 14.37
CA LEU A 201 -5.20 9.38 13.27
C LEU A 201 -6.12 10.52 12.82
N LEU A 202 -5.57 11.62 12.32
CA LEU A 202 -6.32 12.73 11.76
C LEU A 202 -6.13 12.80 10.24
N VAL A 203 -7.22 12.89 9.49
CA VAL A 203 -7.18 13.10 8.03
C VAL A 203 -6.59 14.48 7.73
N ARG A 204 -5.62 14.54 6.82
CA ARG A 204 -4.97 15.79 6.38
C ARG A 204 -5.27 16.12 4.93
N ASP A 205 -5.25 15.10 4.07
CA ASP A 205 -5.51 15.28 2.64
C ASP A 205 -6.05 13.98 2.02
N MET A 206 -6.71 14.12 0.87
CA MET A 206 -7.21 13.01 0.08
C MET A 206 -7.11 13.34 -1.40
N SER A 207 -6.67 12.38 -2.19
CA SER A 207 -6.58 12.52 -3.64
C SER A 207 -7.08 11.28 -4.36
N GLY A 208 -7.83 11.46 -5.43
CA GLY A 208 -8.14 10.38 -6.34
C GLY A 208 -6.98 10.08 -7.26
N VAL A 209 -6.91 8.84 -7.72
CA VAL A 209 -5.93 8.36 -8.70
C VAL A 209 -6.67 8.05 -9.99
N HIS A 210 -6.26 8.69 -11.08
CA HIS A 210 -6.92 8.62 -12.38
C HIS A 210 -5.99 8.04 -13.42
N TYR A 211 -6.44 7.01 -14.10
CA TYR A 211 -5.77 6.47 -15.29
C TYR A 211 -6.33 7.13 -16.56
N SER A 212 -5.42 7.56 -17.43
CA SER A 212 -5.76 8.07 -18.75
C SER A 212 -5.47 7.00 -19.82
N PRO A 213 -6.48 6.38 -20.43
CA PRO A 213 -6.26 5.37 -21.49
C PRO A 213 -5.54 5.95 -22.72
N LEU A 214 -5.70 7.26 -22.98
CA LEU A 214 -5.07 7.92 -24.13
C LEU A 214 -3.56 8.07 -23.98
N THR A 215 -3.07 8.27 -22.75
CA THR A 215 -1.63 8.49 -22.48
C THR A 215 -0.95 7.32 -21.78
N GLY A 216 -1.74 6.35 -21.26
CA GLY A 216 -1.23 5.24 -20.44
C GLY A 216 -0.69 5.69 -19.09
N GLN A 217 -1.02 6.90 -18.63
CA GLN A 217 -0.46 7.51 -17.43
C GLN A 217 -1.49 7.64 -16.30
N PHE A 218 -1.01 7.55 -15.07
CA PHE A 218 -1.76 7.90 -13.87
C PHE A 218 -1.50 9.36 -13.49
N LYS A 219 -2.50 9.99 -12.88
CA LYS A 219 -2.39 11.35 -12.31
C LYS A 219 -3.29 11.48 -11.09
N LEU A 220 -2.96 12.41 -10.21
CA LEU A 220 -3.81 12.77 -9.08
C LEU A 220 -4.92 13.73 -9.49
N GLY A 221 -6.03 13.70 -8.75
CA GLY A 221 -7.15 14.61 -8.95
C GLY A 221 -8.14 14.55 -7.78
N LYS A 222 -9.12 15.46 -7.81
CA LYS A 222 -10.11 15.61 -6.71
C LYS A 222 -11.16 14.49 -6.65
N ASN A 223 -11.37 13.77 -7.76
CA ASN A 223 -12.40 12.73 -7.82
C ASN A 223 -11.85 11.42 -7.23
N VAL A 224 -12.47 10.94 -6.17
CA VAL A 224 -12.10 9.71 -5.43
C VAL A 224 -13.01 8.51 -5.75
N ASP A 225 -13.72 8.55 -6.88
CA ASP A 225 -14.73 7.55 -7.21
C ASP A 225 -14.16 6.14 -7.43
N VAL A 226 -12.93 5.98 -7.90
CA VAL A 226 -12.38 4.66 -8.25
C VAL A 226 -11.26 4.25 -7.33
N ASN A 227 -10.08 4.80 -7.50
CA ASN A 227 -8.93 4.58 -6.64
C ASN A 227 -8.57 5.90 -5.96
N TYR A 228 -8.18 5.83 -4.69
CA TYR A 228 -7.88 7.03 -3.92
C TYR A 228 -6.79 6.78 -2.88
N MET A 229 -6.14 7.86 -2.50
CA MET A 229 -5.13 7.91 -1.44
C MET A 229 -5.57 8.86 -0.34
N VAL A 230 -5.27 8.53 0.90
CA VAL A 230 -5.53 9.36 2.09
C VAL A 230 -4.22 9.58 2.83
N GLU A 231 -3.98 10.84 3.18
CA GLU A 231 -2.94 11.24 4.12
C GLU A 231 -3.55 11.41 5.50
N PHE A 232 -3.00 10.67 6.47
CA PHE A 232 -3.26 10.90 7.87
C PHE A 232 -2.02 11.42 8.59
N ILE A 233 -2.22 12.03 9.75
CA ILE A 233 -1.18 12.37 10.70
C ILE A 233 -1.53 11.78 12.07
N ARG A 234 -0.54 11.27 12.79
CA ARG A 234 -0.70 10.99 14.22
C ARG A 234 -0.51 12.31 14.96
N PRO A 235 -1.49 12.77 15.76
CA PRO A 235 -1.34 13.99 16.55
C PRO A 235 -0.09 13.95 17.44
N GLU A 236 0.53 15.12 17.63
CA GLU A 236 1.52 15.27 18.71
C GLU A 236 0.80 15.10 20.04
N GLN A 237 1.42 14.41 20.97
CA GLN A 237 0.91 14.36 22.35
C GLN A 237 1.22 15.72 22.97
N GLY A 238 0.17 16.47 23.28
CA GLY A 238 0.28 17.74 24.00
C GLY A 238 0.83 17.58 25.43
#